data_e212b87971817a6bf47fb45a99b2385d
#
_entry.id   e212b87971817a6bf47fb45a99b2385d
#
_cell.length_a   1.000
_cell.length_b   1.000
_cell.length_c   1.000
_cell.angle_alpha   90.00
_cell.angle_beta   90.00
_cell.angle_gamma   90.00
#
_symmetry.space_group_name_H-M   'P 1'
#
loop_
_entity.id
_entity.type
_entity.pdbx_description
1 polymer ?
#
loop_
_entity_poly.entity_id
_entity_poly.type
_entity_poly.pdbx_seq_one_letter_code
_entity_poly.pdbx_strand_id
1 'polypeptide(L)'
;MAEKILVVDDDTNICELLRLYLEKDGYEVTIANDGADAVKKYKEIDPDLMLLDIMLPKLDGWQVCREVRKFSEKPIIMLTAKGETFDKVLGFELGADDYVTKPFDAKEIMARVKAVLRRSGGQAKQNVKEVRYDKLVINLTNYELIVDGKKVDTPPKELELIYHLASNPNRVYTRDQLLDEVWGFDYYGDSRTVDVHVKRLRAKLEGVSDKWELKTVWSVGYKFATNE
;
A
#
# COMPACT_ATOMS: atom_id res chain seq x y z
N MET A 1 -11.59 12.69 -16.65
CA MET A 1 -12.22 11.52 -17.31
C MET A 1 -12.41 10.47 -16.23
N ALA A 2 -13.44 9.63 -16.31
CA ALA A 2 -13.59 8.52 -15.38
C ALA A 2 -12.43 7.52 -15.59
N GLU A 3 -11.91 6.95 -14.50
CA GLU A 3 -10.88 5.90 -14.58
C GLU A 3 -11.52 4.61 -15.09
N LYS A 4 -10.82 3.91 -15.99
CA LYS A 4 -11.29 2.71 -16.66
C LYS A 4 -10.79 1.47 -15.94
N ILE A 5 -11.70 0.55 -15.64
CA ILE A 5 -11.36 -0.72 -14.98
C ILE A 5 -11.78 -1.89 -15.87
N LEU A 6 -10.84 -2.80 -16.13
CA LEU A 6 -11.11 -4.08 -16.77
C LEU A 6 -11.33 -5.15 -15.70
N VAL A 7 -12.51 -5.75 -15.69
CA VAL A 7 -12.87 -6.88 -14.81
C VAL A 7 -12.81 -8.15 -15.64
N VAL A 8 -12.01 -9.13 -15.18
CA VAL A 8 -11.78 -10.39 -15.87
C VAL A 8 -12.11 -11.55 -14.94
N ASP A 9 -13.21 -12.23 -15.17
CA ASP A 9 -13.66 -13.39 -14.42
C ASP A 9 -14.61 -14.21 -15.31
N ASP A 10 -14.59 -15.53 -15.26
CA ASP A 10 -15.50 -16.38 -16.02
C ASP A 10 -16.88 -16.52 -15.35
N ASP A 11 -16.99 -16.20 -14.04
CA ASP A 11 -18.26 -16.08 -13.35
C ASP A 11 -18.92 -14.72 -13.64
N THR A 12 -19.96 -14.76 -14.46
CA THR A 12 -20.74 -13.57 -14.82
C THR A 12 -21.39 -12.87 -13.63
N ASN A 13 -21.74 -13.61 -12.54
CA ASN A 13 -22.31 -13.00 -11.33
C ASN A 13 -21.28 -12.18 -10.58
N ILE A 14 -20.02 -12.66 -10.50
CA ILE A 14 -18.91 -11.92 -9.92
C ILE A 14 -18.64 -10.66 -10.75
N CYS A 15 -18.58 -10.77 -12.07
CA CYS A 15 -18.42 -9.63 -12.99
C CYS A 15 -19.49 -8.57 -12.77
N GLU A 16 -20.76 -8.96 -12.73
CA GLU A 16 -21.88 -8.04 -12.54
C GLU A 16 -21.86 -7.39 -11.15
N LEU A 17 -21.55 -8.15 -10.11
CA LEU A 17 -21.40 -7.63 -8.75
C LEU A 17 -20.31 -6.55 -8.71
N LEU A 18 -19.12 -6.85 -9.23
CA LEU A 18 -18.00 -5.91 -9.27
C LEU A 18 -18.32 -4.68 -10.11
N ARG A 19 -18.97 -4.86 -11.28
CA ARG A 19 -19.42 -3.77 -12.12
C ARG A 19 -20.31 -2.80 -11.36
N LEU A 20 -21.36 -3.31 -10.68
CA LEU A 20 -22.30 -2.47 -9.94
C LEU A 20 -21.61 -1.62 -8.86
N TYR A 21 -20.65 -2.18 -8.11
CA TYR A 21 -19.92 -1.43 -7.10
C TYR A 21 -18.96 -0.40 -7.69
N LEU A 22 -18.25 -0.77 -8.74
CA LEU A 22 -17.28 0.10 -9.42
C LEU A 22 -17.98 1.29 -10.12
N GLU A 23 -19.05 1.03 -10.88
CA GLU A 23 -19.84 2.08 -11.55
C GLU A 23 -20.49 3.03 -10.56
N LYS A 24 -20.97 2.52 -9.39
CA LYS A 24 -21.49 3.34 -8.30
C LYS A 24 -20.46 4.34 -7.76
N ASP A 25 -19.19 3.96 -7.76
CA ASP A 25 -18.08 4.81 -7.34
C ASP A 25 -17.51 5.69 -8.48
N GLY A 26 -18.12 5.64 -9.67
CA GLY A 26 -17.82 6.53 -10.79
C GLY A 26 -16.77 6.01 -11.77
N TYR A 27 -16.40 4.72 -11.71
CA TYR A 27 -15.49 4.09 -12.66
C TYR A 27 -16.21 3.66 -13.95
N GLU A 28 -15.49 3.66 -15.08
CA GLU A 28 -15.95 3.07 -16.34
C GLU A 28 -15.49 1.59 -16.38
N VAL A 29 -16.44 0.66 -16.46
CA VAL A 29 -16.13 -0.78 -16.32
C VAL A 29 -16.32 -1.51 -17.64
N THR A 30 -15.30 -2.28 -18.02
CA THR A 30 -15.36 -3.26 -19.12
C THR A 30 -15.17 -4.67 -18.54
N ILE A 31 -15.93 -5.64 -19.04
CA ILE A 31 -15.87 -7.05 -18.60
C ILE A 31 -15.25 -7.91 -19.69
N ALA A 32 -14.40 -8.85 -19.31
CA ALA A 32 -13.94 -9.97 -20.13
C ALA A 32 -14.18 -11.29 -19.39
N ASN A 33 -14.64 -12.33 -20.08
CA ASN A 33 -15.02 -13.61 -19.46
C ASN A 33 -14.01 -14.75 -19.76
N ASP A 34 -12.94 -14.45 -20.45
CA ASP A 34 -11.80 -15.37 -20.64
C ASP A 34 -10.50 -14.60 -20.85
N GLY A 35 -9.37 -15.30 -20.69
CA GLY A 35 -8.06 -14.68 -20.75
C GLY A 35 -7.67 -14.13 -22.12
N ALA A 36 -8.14 -14.74 -23.22
CA ALA A 36 -7.84 -14.26 -24.56
C ALA A 36 -8.59 -12.95 -24.86
N ASP A 37 -9.87 -12.88 -24.48
CA ASP A 37 -10.69 -11.66 -24.56
C ASP A 37 -10.13 -10.55 -23.66
N ALA A 38 -9.62 -10.92 -22.47
CA ALA A 38 -8.98 -9.98 -21.55
C ALA A 38 -7.80 -9.25 -22.18
N VAL A 39 -6.85 -9.98 -22.78
CA VAL A 39 -5.68 -9.38 -23.44
C VAL A 39 -6.07 -8.51 -24.61
N LYS A 40 -7.06 -8.92 -25.40
CA LYS A 40 -7.60 -8.13 -26.52
C LYS A 40 -8.21 -6.83 -26.02
N LYS A 41 -9.18 -6.89 -25.10
CA LYS A 41 -9.85 -5.73 -24.53
C LYS A 41 -8.90 -4.78 -23.82
N TYR A 42 -7.90 -5.33 -23.10
CA TYR A 42 -6.89 -4.50 -22.45
C TYR A 42 -6.19 -3.56 -23.44
N LYS A 43 -5.80 -4.06 -24.63
CA LYS A 43 -5.16 -3.26 -25.66
C LYS A 43 -6.09 -2.23 -26.29
N GLU A 44 -7.40 -2.56 -26.41
CA GLU A 44 -8.40 -1.70 -27.02
C GLU A 44 -8.78 -0.52 -26.12
N ILE A 45 -8.97 -0.76 -24.82
CA ILE A 45 -9.49 0.27 -23.90
C ILE A 45 -8.41 0.98 -23.10
N ASP A 46 -7.21 0.41 -23.00
CA ASP A 46 -6.10 0.88 -22.18
C ASP A 46 -6.56 1.19 -20.73
N PRO A 47 -6.98 0.19 -19.93
CA PRO A 47 -7.60 0.41 -18.62
C PRO A 47 -6.59 0.97 -17.62
N ASP A 48 -7.05 1.72 -16.65
CA ASP A 48 -6.23 2.25 -15.56
C ASP A 48 -5.94 1.22 -14.47
N LEU A 49 -6.76 0.16 -14.39
CA LEU A 49 -6.57 -0.99 -13.51
C LEU A 49 -7.27 -2.22 -14.07
N MET A 50 -6.71 -3.40 -13.85
CA MET A 50 -7.33 -4.69 -14.15
C MET A 50 -7.57 -5.49 -12.87
N LEU A 51 -8.81 -5.98 -12.67
CA LEU A 51 -9.15 -7.05 -11.73
C LEU A 51 -9.12 -8.35 -12.51
N LEU A 52 -8.32 -9.33 -12.09
CA LEU A 52 -8.01 -10.51 -12.90
C LEU A 52 -8.15 -11.78 -12.09
N ASP A 53 -9.12 -12.62 -12.45
CA ASP A 53 -9.19 -13.97 -11.88
C ASP A 53 -8.04 -14.84 -12.39
N ILE A 54 -7.53 -15.71 -11.51
CA ILE A 54 -6.48 -16.67 -11.84
C ILE A 54 -7.07 -17.85 -12.63
N MET A 55 -8.25 -18.32 -12.25
CA MET A 55 -8.86 -19.54 -12.77
C MET A 55 -9.72 -19.26 -14.01
N LEU A 56 -9.08 -18.79 -15.09
CA LEU A 56 -9.79 -18.48 -16.33
C LEU A 56 -9.69 -19.62 -17.35
N PRO A 57 -10.72 -19.82 -18.20
CA PRO A 57 -10.64 -20.71 -19.34
C PRO A 57 -9.75 -20.16 -20.45
N LYS A 58 -9.20 -21.04 -21.29
CA LYS A 58 -8.34 -20.77 -22.46
C LYS A 58 -6.94 -20.27 -22.07
N LEU A 59 -6.83 -19.12 -21.43
CA LEU A 59 -5.60 -18.50 -20.97
C LEU A 59 -5.80 -18.15 -19.50
N ASP A 60 -5.03 -18.78 -18.60
CA ASP A 60 -5.14 -18.52 -17.16
C ASP A 60 -4.70 -17.09 -16.79
N GLY A 61 -5.08 -16.64 -15.58
CA GLY A 61 -4.78 -15.27 -15.14
C GLY A 61 -3.28 -14.97 -15.04
N TRP A 62 -2.44 -15.96 -14.76
CA TRP A 62 -0.99 -15.78 -14.76
C TRP A 62 -0.43 -15.51 -16.14
N GLN A 63 -0.95 -16.22 -17.13
CA GLN A 63 -0.57 -16.03 -18.53
C GLN A 63 -1.07 -14.66 -19.03
N VAL A 64 -2.29 -14.27 -18.68
CA VAL A 64 -2.83 -12.91 -18.98
C VAL A 64 -1.95 -11.82 -18.37
N CYS A 65 -1.61 -11.93 -17.09
CA CYS A 65 -0.74 -10.98 -16.40
C CYS A 65 0.61 -10.85 -17.13
N ARG A 66 1.25 -11.97 -17.44
CA ARG A 66 2.51 -12.01 -18.17
C ARG A 66 2.44 -11.38 -19.57
N GLU A 67 1.36 -11.64 -20.29
CA GLU A 67 1.14 -11.04 -21.63
C GLU A 67 0.94 -9.52 -21.53
N VAL A 68 0.15 -9.05 -20.55
CA VAL A 68 -0.08 -7.63 -20.33
C VAL A 68 1.21 -6.92 -19.90
N ARG A 69 2.02 -7.52 -19.05
CA ARG A 69 3.30 -6.95 -18.58
C ARG A 69 4.36 -6.75 -19.69
N LYS A 70 4.18 -7.38 -20.85
CA LYS A 70 5.05 -7.11 -22.01
C LYS A 70 4.90 -5.69 -22.58
N PHE A 71 3.77 -5.00 -22.29
CA PHE A 71 3.46 -3.70 -22.87
C PHE A 71 2.79 -2.70 -21.92
N SER A 72 2.48 -3.08 -20.68
CA SER A 72 1.85 -2.19 -19.70
C SER A 72 2.37 -2.44 -18.29
N GLU A 73 2.62 -1.33 -17.56
CA GLU A 73 2.94 -1.32 -16.13
C GLU A 73 1.73 -0.90 -15.26
N LYS A 74 0.57 -0.68 -15.88
CA LYS A 74 -0.65 -0.32 -15.13
C LYS A 74 -1.07 -1.43 -14.18
N PRO A 75 -1.69 -1.09 -13.04
CA PRO A 75 -1.90 -2.03 -11.96
C PRO A 75 -2.83 -3.18 -12.29
N ILE A 76 -2.50 -4.34 -11.72
CA ILE A 76 -3.27 -5.58 -11.79
C ILE A 76 -3.49 -6.10 -10.37
N ILE A 77 -4.76 -6.26 -9.98
CA ILE A 77 -5.16 -6.93 -8.75
C ILE A 77 -5.64 -8.34 -9.13
N MET A 78 -4.98 -9.36 -8.58
CA MET A 78 -5.35 -10.76 -8.83
C MET A 78 -6.47 -11.18 -7.89
N LEU A 79 -7.48 -11.88 -8.42
CA LEU A 79 -8.53 -12.54 -7.65
C LEU A 79 -8.17 -14.03 -7.56
N THR A 80 -8.04 -14.60 -6.35
CA THR A 80 -7.53 -15.96 -6.16
C THR A 80 -8.44 -16.79 -5.24
N ALA A 81 -8.49 -18.09 -5.43
CA ALA A 81 -9.15 -18.99 -4.49
C ALA A 81 -8.35 -19.10 -3.17
N LYS A 82 -9.06 -19.33 -2.05
CA LYS A 82 -8.46 -19.46 -0.72
C LYS A 82 -7.63 -20.75 -0.66
N GLY A 83 -6.33 -20.66 -0.40
CA GLY A 83 -5.52 -21.83 -0.05
C GLY A 83 -4.08 -21.91 -0.55
N GLU A 84 -3.64 -21.07 -1.48
CA GLU A 84 -2.33 -21.25 -2.08
C GLU A 84 -1.40 -20.06 -1.76
N THR A 85 -0.66 -20.19 -0.64
CA THR A 85 0.42 -19.26 -0.28
C THR A 85 1.48 -19.21 -1.37
N PHE A 86 1.63 -20.28 -2.15
CA PHE A 86 2.54 -20.39 -3.29
C PHE A 86 2.13 -19.47 -4.44
N ASP A 87 0.82 -19.30 -4.69
CA ASP A 87 0.32 -18.43 -5.75
C ASP A 87 0.63 -16.95 -5.49
N LYS A 88 0.64 -16.52 -4.23
CA LYS A 88 0.95 -15.13 -3.87
C LYS A 88 2.42 -14.76 -4.15
N VAL A 89 3.35 -15.66 -3.85
CA VAL A 89 4.79 -15.44 -4.11
C VAL A 89 5.06 -15.43 -5.61
N LEU A 90 4.52 -16.41 -6.33
CA LEU A 90 4.65 -16.51 -7.79
C LEU A 90 4.06 -15.29 -8.50
N GLY A 91 2.96 -14.77 -8.00
CA GLY A 91 2.30 -13.64 -8.61
C GLY A 91 3.01 -12.30 -8.43
N PHE A 92 3.66 -12.08 -7.28
CA PHE A 92 4.53 -10.90 -7.12
C PHE A 92 5.74 -10.95 -8.06
N GLU A 93 6.31 -12.14 -8.29
CA GLU A 93 7.37 -12.34 -9.28
C GLU A 93 6.88 -12.12 -10.72
N LEU A 94 5.59 -12.35 -11.00
CA LEU A 94 4.97 -12.10 -12.30
C LEU A 94 4.44 -10.67 -12.50
N GLY A 95 4.57 -9.81 -11.48
CA GLY A 95 4.27 -8.38 -11.58
C GLY A 95 2.84 -7.97 -11.23
N ALA A 96 2.11 -8.75 -10.42
CA ALA A 96 0.84 -8.30 -9.84
C ALA A 96 1.08 -7.29 -8.72
N ASP A 97 0.18 -6.32 -8.57
CA ASP A 97 0.30 -5.22 -7.61
C ASP A 97 -0.43 -5.49 -6.28
N ASP A 98 -1.46 -6.33 -6.28
CA ASP A 98 -2.19 -6.77 -5.09
C ASP A 98 -2.96 -8.08 -5.35
N TYR A 99 -3.44 -8.72 -4.26
CA TYR A 99 -4.19 -9.99 -4.27
C TYR A 99 -5.40 -9.92 -3.38
N VAL A 100 -6.52 -10.48 -3.85
CA VAL A 100 -7.75 -10.65 -3.08
C VAL A 100 -8.18 -12.11 -3.15
N THR A 101 -8.44 -12.72 -2.01
CA THR A 101 -8.89 -14.12 -1.94
C THR A 101 -10.40 -14.23 -2.03
N LYS A 102 -10.89 -15.11 -2.90
CA LYS A 102 -12.31 -15.50 -2.97
C LYS A 102 -12.65 -16.47 -1.79
N PRO A 103 -13.81 -16.34 -1.11
CA PRO A 103 -14.80 -15.29 -1.30
C PRO A 103 -14.37 -13.95 -0.69
N PHE A 104 -14.69 -12.85 -1.34
CA PHE A 104 -14.34 -11.49 -0.91
C PHE A 104 -15.57 -10.63 -0.63
N ASP A 105 -15.42 -9.63 0.20
CA ASP A 105 -16.38 -8.53 0.34
C ASP A 105 -16.12 -7.50 -0.77
N ALA A 106 -17.17 -7.09 -1.48
CA ALA A 106 -17.05 -6.06 -2.51
C ALA A 106 -16.45 -4.74 -1.96
N LYS A 107 -16.70 -4.41 -0.69
CA LYS A 107 -16.09 -3.24 -0.03
C LYS A 107 -14.58 -3.38 0.12
N GLU A 108 -14.06 -4.60 0.35
CA GLU A 108 -12.64 -4.86 0.40
C GLU A 108 -11.99 -4.58 -0.96
N ILE A 109 -12.58 -5.11 -2.04
CA ILE A 109 -12.10 -4.85 -3.41
C ILE A 109 -12.11 -3.35 -3.71
N MET A 110 -13.20 -2.64 -3.38
CA MET A 110 -13.31 -1.20 -3.61
C MET A 110 -12.21 -0.41 -2.87
N ALA A 111 -11.90 -0.79 -1.63
CA ALA A 111 -10.81 -0.16 -0.87
C ALA A 111 -9.44 -0.40 -1.53
N ARG A 112 -9.19 -1.62 -2.04
CA ARG A 112 -7.94 -1.98 -2.72
C ARG A 112 -7.82 -1.29 -4.08
N VAL A 113 -8.87 -1.27 -4.89
CA VAL A 113 -8.93 -0.54 -6.17
C VAL A 113 -8.55 0.93 -5.96
N LYS A 114 -9.19 1.61 -5.00
CA LYS A 114 -8.86 3.01 -4.66
C LYS A 114 -7.40 3.17 -4.22
N ALA A 115 -6.89 2.25 -3.40
CA ALA A 115 -5.52 2.31 -2.92
C ALA A 115 -4.50 2.11 -4.05
N VAL A 116 -4.77 1.20 -4.97
CA VAL A 116 -3.88 0.87 -6.09
C VAL A 116 -3.92 1.96 -7.16
N LEU A 117 -5.10 2.42 -7.58
CA LEU A 117 -5.25 3.54 -8.54
C LEU A 117 -4.59 4.82 -8.04
N ARG A 118 -4.71 5.12 -6.74
CA ARG A 118 -4.01 6.25 -6.13
C ARG A 118 -2.48 6.16 -6.29
N ARG A 119 -1.90 4.95 -6.33
CA ARG A 119 -0.45 4.74 -6.53
C ARG A 119 -0.05 4.89 -8.00
N SER A 120 -0.90 4.49 -8.94
CA SER A 120 -0.61 4.42 -10.38
C SER A 120 -1.07 5.63 -11.19
N GLY A 121 -2.07 6.37 -10.72
CA GLY A 121 -2.54 7.59 -11.39
C GLY A 121 -1.46 8.65 -11.40
N GLY A 122 -0.97 9.02 -12.56
CA GLY A 122 0.06 10.05 -12.77
C GLY A 122 -0.33 11.50 -12.37
N GLN A 123 -1.44 11.68 -11.63
CA GLN A 123 -1.69 12.74 -10.65
C GLN A 123 -1.47 12.22 -9.21
N ALA A 124 -0.56 11.29 -9.06
CA ALA A 124 0.21 11.29 -7.84
C ALA A 124 1.05 12.59 -7.91
N LYS A 125 0.57 13.65 -7.28
CA LYS A 125 1.30 13.99 -6.04
C LYS A 125 1.61 12.64 -5.41
N GLN A 126 2.83 12.13 -5.71
CA GLN A 126 3.41 11.03 -4.98
C GLN A 126 2.95 11.26 -3.55
N ASN A 127 2.09 10.39 -3.00
CA ASN A 127 2.15 10.18 -1.60
C ASN A 127 3.51 9.49 -1.39
N VAL A 128 4.55 10.24 -1.70
CA VAL A 128 5.85 10.04 -1.11
C VAL A 128 5.49 10.09 0.35
N LYS A 129 5.46 8.94 0.99
CA LYS A 129 5.31 8.88 2.43
C LYS A 129 6.59 9.46 3.00
N GLU A 130 6.72 10.76 2.82
CA GLU A 130 7.88 11.56 3.18
C GLU A 130 7.43 12.75 4.02
N VAL A 131 8.12 12.98 5.09
CA VAL A 131 8.03 14.20 5.88
C VAL A 131 9.41 14.85 5.93
N ARG A 132 9.43 16.18 5.86
CA ARG A 132 10.64 16.98 5.91
C ARG A 132 10.55 17.99 7.04
N TYR A 133 11.61 18.00 7.83
CA TYR A 133 11.85 19.01 8.86
C TYR A 133 13.26 19.56 8.69
N ASP A 134 13.61 20.57 9.48
CA ASP A 134 14.97 21.11 9.49
C ASP A 134 15.99 19.96 9.68
N LYS A 135 16.87 19.76 8.69
CA LYS A 135 17.91 18.72 8.65
C LYS A 135 17.41 17.26 8.77
N LEU A 136 16.11 17.00 8.62
CA LEU A 136 15.52 15.67 8.73
C LEU A 136 14.60 15.38 7.54
N VAL A 137 14.84 14.28 6.83
CA VAL A 137 13.96 13.74 5.82
C VAL A 137 13.66 12.27 6.16
N ILE A 138 12.40 11.93 6.29
CA ILE A 138 11.91 10.58 6.57
C ILE A 138 11.10 10.14 5.37
N ASN A 139 11.58 9.16 4.62
CA ASN A 139 10.93 8.67 3.41
C ASN A 139 10.61 7.17 3.55
N LEU A 140 9.33 6.83 3.77
CA LEU A 140 8.88 5.44 3.82
C LEU A 140 8.74 4.81 2.43
N THR A 141 8.63 5.60 1.37
CA THR A 141 8.54 5.04 0.02
C THR A 141 9.86 4.36 -0.37
N ASN A 142 10.98 5.00 -0.04
CA ASN A 142 12.33 4.49 -0.32
C ASN A 142 12.99 3.81 0.90
N TYR A 143 12.30 3.75 2.04
CA TYR A 143 12.87 3.30 3.33
C TYR A 143 14.19 4.00 3.68
N GLU A 144 14.16 5.35 3.65
CA GLU A 144 15.34 6.18 3.90
C GLU A 144 15.10 7.18 5.04
N LEU A 145 16.09 7.27 5.93
CA LEU A 145 16.24 8.34 6.90
C LEU A 145 17.46 9.19 6.51
N ILE A 146 17.25 10.47 6.29
CA ILE A 146 18.33 11.42 5.99
C ILE A 146 18.39 12.43 7.13
N VAL A 147 19.56 12.54 7.75
CA VAL A 147 19.83 13.42 8.87
C VAL A 147 21.03 14.30 8.51
N ASP A 148 20.84 15.61 8.55
CA ASP A 148 21.85 16.61 8.15
C ASP A 148 22.48 16.31 6.77
N GLY A 149 21.60 15.93 5.80
CA GLY A 149 21.99 15.59 4.43
C GLY A 149 22.65 14.21 4.26
N LYS A 150 22.82 13.43 5.31
CA LYS A 150 23.45 12.10 5.28
C LYS A 150 22.40 11.01 5.49
N LYS A 151 22.48 9.95 4.69
CA LYS A 151 21.66 8.75 4.89
C LYS A 151 22.12 8.01 6.17
N VAL A 152 21.15 7.73 7.05
CA VAL A 152 21.36 7.02 8.30
C VAL A 152 20.71 5.64 8.20
N ASP A 153 21.50 4.60 8.44
CA ASP A 153 21.00 3.22 8.46
C ASP A 153 19.97 3.04 9.58
N THR A 154 18.75 2.66 9.19
CA THR A 154 17.61 2.66 10.09
C THR A 154 16.73 1.43 9.81
N PRO A 155 16.59 0.52 10.78
CA PRO A 155 15.71 -0.64 10.65
C PRO A 155 14.28 -0.22 10.29
N PRO A 156 13.53 -1.03 9.50
CA PRO A 156 12.20 -0.67 9.01
C PRO A 156 11.23 -0.18 10.09
N LYS A 157 11.15 -0.88 11.23
CA LYS A 157 10.27 -0.49 12.35
C LYS A 157 10.66 0.80 13.06
N GLU A 158 11.94 1.14 13.10
CA GLU A 158 12.38 2.45 13.59
C GLU A 158 11.95 3.56 12.63
N LEU A 159 12.08 3.32 11.31
CA LEU A 159 11.68 4.27 10.29
C LEU A 159 10.16 4.47 10.27
N GLU A 160 9.38 3.40 10.35
CA GLU A 160 7.91 3.46 10.43
C GLU A 160 7.46 4.23 11.67
N LEU A 161 8.09 3.99 12.83
CA LEU A 161 7.77 4.67 14.08
C LEU A 161 8.04 6.18 14.01
N ILE A 162 9.23 6.58 13.54
CA ILE A 162 9.54 8.02 13.43
C ILE A 162 8.68 8.70 12.37
N TYR A 163 8.39 8.04 11.25
CA TYR A 163 7.49 8.55 10.24
C TYR A 163 6.08 8.76 10.80
N HIS A 164 5.53 7.78 11.54
CA HIS A 164 4.20 7.88 12.13
C HIS A 164 4.09 9.07 13.08
N LEU A 165 5.07 9.24 13.96
CA LEU A 165 5.12 10.35 14.91
C LEU A 165 5.32 11.70 14.21
N ALA A 166 6.23 11.78 13.24
CA ALA A 166 6.53 13.00 12.51
C ALA A 166 5.43 13.42 11.52
N SER A 167 4.66 12.47 10.99
CA SER A 167 3.48 12.77 10.16
C SER A 167 2.33 13.42 10.94
N ASN A 168 2.36 13.34 12.28
CA ASN A 168 1.35 13.90 13.17
C ASN A 168 2.03 14.71 14.28
N PRO A 169 2.68 15.85 13.94
CA PRO A 169 3.45 16.61 14.90
C PRO A 169 2.57 17.10 16.06
N ASN A 170 3.17 17.19 17.23
CA ASN A 170 2.55 17.64 18.49
C ASN A 170 1.44 16.73 19.04
N ARG A 171 1.01 15.68 18.31
CA ARG A 171 0.08 14.68 18.81
C ARG A 171 0.79 13.70 19.74
N VAL A 172 0.20 13.45 20.91
CA VAL A 172 0.68 12.46 21.87
C VAL A 172 0.07 11.10 21.57
N TYR A 173 0.90 10.08 21.54
CA TYR A 173 0.49 8.67 21.37
C TYR A 173 0.89 7.88 22.60
N THR A 174 0.03 7.00 23.06
CA THR A 174 0.38 6.03 24.09
C THR A 174 1.29 4.94 23.50
N ARG A 175 1.97 4.17 24.36
CA ARG A 175 2.80 3.04 23.94
C ARG A 175 1.98 1.98 23.19
N ASP A 176 0.79 1.70 23.71
CA ASP A 176 -0.10 0.69 23.10
C ASP A 176 -0.63 1.16 21.76
N GLN A 177 -1.02 2.44 21.61
CA GLN A 177 -1.40 3.01 20.32
C GLN A 177 -0.24 2.90 19.29
N LEU A 178 0.99 3.23 19.69
CA LEU A 178 2.14 3.11 18.80
C LEU A 178 2.44 1.66 18.43
N LEU A 179 2.25 0.74 19.38
CA LEU A 179 2.40 -0.68 19.11
C LEU A 179 1.39 -1.15 18.07
N ASP A 180 0.11 -0.86 18.28
CA ASP A 180 -0.98 -1.24 17.38
C ASP A 180 -0.84 -0.60 15.99
N GLU A 181 -0.54 0.71 15.93
CA GLU A 181 -0.51 1.48 14.67
C GLU A 181 0.76 1.23 13.84
N VAL A 182 1.88 0.84 14.46
CA VAL A 182 3.18 0.61 13.77
C VAL A 182 3.51 -0.87 13.63
N TRP A 183 3.19 -1.72 14.62
CA TRP A 183 3.45 -3.17 14.56
C TRP A 183 2.24 -3.97 14.14
N GLY A 184 1.02 -3.44 14.31
CA GLY A 184 -0.25 -4.09 13.96
C GLY A 184 -0.90 -4.80 15.16
N PHE A 185 -2.23 -4.99 15.08
CA PHE A 185 -3.02 -5.62 16.15
C PHE A 185 -2.65 -7.08 16.45
N ASP A 186 -2.02 -7.77 15.49
CA ASP A 186 -1.60 -9.15 15.65
C ASP A 186 -0.20 -9.30 16.30
N TYR A 187 0.38 -8.19 16.75
CA TYR A 187 1.66 -8.22 17.43
C TYR A 187 1.51 -8.44 18.92
N TYR A 188 1.86 -9.64 19.42
CA TYR A 188 1.76 -10.05 20.83
C TYR A 188 2.97 -9.64 21.68
N GLY A 189 3.73 -8.63 21.29
CA GLY A 189 4.89 -8.15 22.05
C GLY A 189 4.51 -7.13 23.12
N ASP A 190 5.45 -6.91 24.08
CA ASP A 190 5.31 -5.91 25.14
C ASP A 190 5.43 -4.48 24.55
N SER A 191 4.58 -3.56 24.98
CA SER A 191 4.61 -2.15 24.57
C SER A 191 5.93 -1.42 24.92
N ARG A 192 6.75 -2.00 25.81
CA ARG A 192 8.14 -1.56 26.07
C ARG A 192 9.04 -1.68 24.83
N THR A 193 8.66 -2.47 23.84
CA THR A 193 9.34 -2.50 22.54
C THR A 193 9.44 -1.11 21.93
N VAL A 194 8.40 -0.29 22.07
CA VAL A 194 8.39 1.11 21.61
C VAL A 194 9.50 1.93 22.27
N ASP A 195 9.72 1.75 23.57
CA ASP A 195 10.75 2.49 24.33
C ASP A 195 12.16 2.22 23.80
N VAL A 196 12.44 0.97 23.41
CA VAL A 196 13.75 0.57 22.84
C VAL A 196 13.96 1.27 21.49
N HIS A 197 12.94 1.29 20.63
CA HIS A 197 13.02 1.92 19.31
C HIS A 197 13.13 3.46 19.43
N VAL A 198 12.40 4.08 20.33
CA VAL A 198 12.51 5.52 20.64
C VAL A 198 13.92 5.88 21.13
N LYS A 199 14.51 5.06 22.02
CA LYS A 199 15.88 5.27 22.50
C LYS A 199 16.90 5.24 21.34
N ARG A 200 16.77 4.27 20.44
CA ARG A 200 17.66 4.13 19.27
C ARG A 200 17.50 5.29 18.29
N LEU A 201 16.26 5.69 18.04
CA LEU A 201 15.97 6.87 17.19
C LEU A 201 16.57 8.14 17.78
N ARG A 202 16.39 8.38 19.09
CA ARG A 202 17.01 9.54 19.75
C ARG A 202 18.52 9.58 19.58
N ALA A 203 19.20 8.47 19.73
CA ALA A 203 20.66 8.41 19.52
C ALA A 203 21.08 8.78 18.09
N LYS A 204 20.21 8.52 17.07
CA LYS A 204 20.45 8.90 15.68
C LYS A 204 20.11 10.37 15.38
N LEU A 205 19.27 10.98 16.19
CA LEU A 205 18.70 12.32 15.97
C LEU A 205 19.27 13.35 16.97
N GLU A 206 20.15 12.96 17.88
CA GLU A 206 20.70 13.81 18.92
C GLU A 206 21.51 14.98 18.34
N GLY A 207 21.20 16.20 18.78
CA GLY A 207 21.92 17.41 18.37
C GLY A 207 21.69 17.86 16.93
N VAL A 208 20.73 17.29 16.20
CA VAL A 208 20.49 17.58 14.78
C VAL A 208 19.82 18.93 14.59
N SER A 209 18.80 19.24 15.37
CA SER A 209 18.02 20.49 15.26
C SER A 209 17.42 20.86 16.62
N ASP A 210 17.19 22.15 16.82
CA ASP A 210 16.44 22.72 17.95
C ASP A 210 14.97 23.04 17.60
N LYS A 211 14.58 22.82 16.34
CA LYS A 211 13.24 23.12 15.84
C LYS A 211 12.25 21.98 16.03
N TRP A 212 12.73 20.79 16.31
CA TRP A 212 11.90 19.62 16.58
C TRP A 212 12.58 18.63 17.54
N GLU A 213 11.79 17.80 18.20
CA GLU A 213 12.26 16.85 19.20
C GLU A 213 11.35 15.61 19.28
N LEU A 214 11.94 14.42 19.41
CA LEU A 214 11.20 13.20 19.79
C LEU A 214 11.02 13.18 21.30
N LYS A 215 9.90 13.70 21.79
CA LYS A 215 9.63 14.02 23.20
C LYS A 215 8.88 12.92 23.93
N THR A 216 9.27 12.67 25.19
CA THR A 216 8.50 11.85 26.13
C THR A 216 7.43 12.73 26.80
N VAL A 217 6.21 12.23 26.82
CA VAL A 217 5.14 12.76 27.68
C VAL A 217 4.99 11.79 28.85
N TRP A 218 5.48 12.21 30.02
CA TRP A 218 5.57 11.37 31.22
C TRP A 218 4.21 10.73 31.55
N SER A 219 4.24 9.46 31.91
CA SER A 219 3.08 8.63 32.23
C SER A 219 2.10 8.39 31.07
N VAL A 220 2.33 8.94 29.86
CA VAL A 220 1.48 8.76 28.67
C VAL A 220 2.20 8.02 27.56
N GLY A 221 3.26 8.61 26.99
CA GLY A 221 3.92 8.01 25.84
C GLY A 221 4.86 8.99 25.11
N TYR A 222 4.72 9.12 23.80
CA TYR A 222 5.62 9.87 22.95
C TYR A 222 4.93 10.79 21.96
N LYS A 223 5.64 11.84 21.55
CA LYS A 223 5.26 12.71 20.43
C LYS A 223 6.47 13.21 19.66
N PHE A 224 6.30 13.58 18.43
CA PHE A 224 7.23 14.41 17.68
C PHE A 224 6.81 15.86 17.91
N ALA A 225 7.60 16.60 18.68
CA ALA A 225 7.32 17.99 18.99
C ALA A 225 8.01 18.90 17.96
N THR A 226 7.30 19.90 17.46
CA THR A 226 7.85 20.97 16.63
C THR A 226 7.72 22.28 17.40
N ASN A 227 8.78 23.06 17.40
CA ASN A 227 8.78 24.46 17.85
C ASN A 227 8.48 25.31 16.63
N GLU A 228 7.20 25.74 16.48
CA GLU A 228 6.85 26.86 15.58
C GLU A 228 7.17 28.18 16.24
#